data_44c141104403f83f34c59d0158e8929b
#
_entry.id   44c141104403f83f34c59d0158e8929b
#
_cell.length_a   1.000
_cell.length_b   1.000
_cell.length_c   1.000
_cell.angle_alpha   90.00
_cell.angle_beta   90.00
_cell.angle_gamma   90.00
#
_symmetry.space_group_name_H-M   'P 1'
#
loop_
_entity.id
_entity.type
_entity.pdbx_description
1 polymer ?
#
loop_
_entity_poly.entity_id
_entity_poly.type
_entity_poly.pdbx_seq_one_letter_code
_entity_poly.pdbx_strand_id
1 'polypeptide(L)'
;MGMYYSEDFVEEVRQRNDIVDIISSYVNLKRSGSNYVGLCPFHNEKTASFSVSGNKQMYYCFGCGAGGNVFTFLMEYENLTFPEALAQLAEREIGRAHV
;
A
#
# COMPACT_ATOMS: atom_id res chain seq x y z
N MET A 1 18.19 -11.29 15.65
CA MET A 1 17.99 -10.03 16.22
C MET A 1 16.94 -9.22 15.50
N GLY A 2 15.91 -8.87 16.18
CA GLY A 2 14.83 -8.13 15.59
C GLY A 2 15.17 -6.65 15.46
N MET A 3 14.71 -6.05 14.38
CA MET A 3 14.78 -4.61 14.29
C MET A 3 13.57 -4.03 14.99
N TYR A 4 13.83 -3.06 15.83
CA TYR A 4 12.77 -2.42 16.57
C TYR A 4 12.52 -1.03 16.00
N TYR A 5 11.27 -0.75 15.67
CA TYR A 5 10.88 0.56 15.15
C TYR A 5 9.86 1.16 16.10
N SER A 6 10.03 2.44 16.45
CA SER A 6 9.07 3.12 17.28
C SER A 6 7.78 3.35 16.50
N GLU A 7 6.68 3.50 17.24
CA GLU A 7 5.40 3.79 16.60
C GLU A 7 5.44 5.12 15.85
N ASP A 8 6.18 6.08 16.38
CA ASP A 8 6.30 7.37 15.72
C ASP A 8 6.99 7.23 14.36
N PHE A 9 8.01 6.40 14.29
CA PHE A 9 8.72 6.18 13.03
C PHE A 9 7.82 5.48 12.02
N VAL A 10 7.09 4.47 12.47
CA VAL A 10 6.17 3.74 11.60
C VAL A 10 5.11 4.67 11.05
N GLU A 11 4.55 5.50 11.91
CA GLU A 11 3.51 6.45 11.50
C GLU A 11 4.05 7.47 10.51
N GLU A 12 5.27 7.94 10.74
CA GLU A 12 5.86 8.91 9.83
C GLU A 12 6.09 8.31 8.45
N VAL A 13 6.60 7.08 8.40
CA VAL A 13 6.80 6.41 7.12
C VAL A 13 5.48 6.24 6.41
N ARG A 14 4.44 5.86 7.15
CA ARG A 14 3.11 5.67 6.56
C ARG A 14 2.58 6.98 5.99
N GLN A 15 2.74 8.07 6.72
CA GLN A 15 2.21 9.35 6.28
C GLN A 15 2.95 9.90 5.06
N ARG A 16 4.22 9.57 4.91
CA ARG A 16 5.01 10.06 3.80
C ARG A 16 4.87 9.21 2.54
N ASN A 17 4.21 8.07 2.67
CA ASN A 17 4.01 7.17 1.54
C ASN A 17 2.51 7.02 1.30
N ASP A 18 2.00 7.81 0.37
CA ASP A 18 0.58 7.77 0.04
C ASP A 18 0.24 6.40 -0.56
N ILE A 19 -0.79 5.77 0.00
CA ILE A 19 -1.17 4.42 -0.42
C ILE A 19 -1.57 4.40 -1.90
N VAL A 20 -2.19 5.46 -2.39
CA VAL A 20 -2.58 5.52 -3.79
C VAL A 20 -1.35 5.51 -4.68
N ASP A 21 -0.32 6.27 -4.32
CA ASP A 21 0.94 6.29 -5.06
C ASP A 21 1.60 4.93 -5.07
N ILE A 22 1.66 4.30 -3.90
CA ILE A 22 2.34 3.01 -3.79
C ILE A 22 1.61 1.95 -4.61
N ILE A 23 0.32 1.85 -4.44
CA ILE A 23 -0.44 0.81 -5.13
C ILE A 23 -0.51 1.09 -6.63
N SER A 24 -0.53 2.36 -7.02
CA SER A 24 -0.56 2.71 -8.44
C SER A 24 0.66 2.21 -9.21
N SER A 25 1.78 2.02 -8.53
CA SER A 25 2.97 1.50 -9.20
C SER A 25 2.89 0.00 -9.43
N TYR A 26 1.92 -0.69 -8.83
CA TYR A 26 1.72 -2.13 -9.03
C TYR A 26 0.43 -2.43 -9.75
N VAL A 27 -0.59 -1.62 -9.55
CA VAL A 27 -1.94 -1.87 -10.04
C VAL A 27 -2.43 -0.64 -10.79
N ASN A 28 -3.07 -0.88 -11.92
CA ASN A 28 -3.64 0.21 -12.71
C ASN A 28 -4.92 0.68 -12.03
N LEU A 29 -4.88 1.86 -11.44
CA LEU A 29 -6.01 2.41 -10.72
C LEU A 29 -6.66 3.53 -11.50
N LYS A 30 -7.99 3.61 -11.42
CA LYS A 30 -8.76 4.69 -12.02
C LYS A 30 -9.55 5.40 -10.93
N ARG A 31 -9.62 6.70 -11.03
CA ARG A 31 -10.35 7.48 -10.05
C ARG A 31 -11.85 7.22 -10.19
N SER A 32 -12.51 7.03 -9.06
CA SER A 32 -13.95 6.81 -9.01
C SER A 32 -14.49 7.56 -7.80
N GLY A 33 -15.01 8.75 -8.01
CA GLY A 33 -15.44 9.60 -6.92
C GLY A 33 -14.26 10.02 -6.08
N SER A 34 -14.31 9.73 -4.79
CA SER A 34 -13.21 10.04 -3.87
C SER A 34 -12.25 8.88 -3.71
N ASN A 35 -12.51 7.76 -4.38
CA ASN A 35 -11.67 6.58 -4.28
C ASN A 35 -11.04 6.23 -5.61
N TYR A 36 -10.21 5.19 -5.61
CA TYR A 36 -9.58 4.67 -6.80
C TYR A 36 -9.91 3.20 -6.90
N VAL A 37 -10.16 2.71 -8.11
CA VAL A 37 -10.58 1.33 -8.31
C VAL A 37 -9.74 0.67 -9.39
N GLY A 38 -9.62 -0.65 -9.32
CA GLY A 38 -8.86 -1.41 -10.29
C GLY A 38 -9.09 -2.89 -10.10
N LEU A 39 -8.33 -3.68 -10.85
CA LEU A 39 -8.39 -5.13 -10.72
C LEU A 39 -7.53 -5.57 -9.55
N CYS A 40 -8.06 -6.47 -8.74
CA CYS A 40 -7.34 -6.93 -7.57
C CYS A 40 -6.10 -7.74 -7.96
N PRO A 41 -4.93 -7.39 -7.40
CA PRO A 41 -3.71 -8.13 -7.72
C PRO A 41 -3.57 -9.44 -6.94
N PHE A 42 -4.44 -9.69 -5.98
CA PHE A 42 -4.32 -10.85 -5.11
C PHE A 42 -5.11 -12.05 -5.62
N HIS A 43 -5.97 -11.84 -6.60
CA HIS A 43 -6.69 -12.96 -7.20
C HIS A 43 -7.06 -12.60 -8.64
N ASN A 44 -7.41 -13.61 -9.40
CA ASN A 44 -7.71 -13.44 -10.80
C ASN A 44 -9.16 -13.02 -10.96
N GLU A 45 -9.39 -11.77 -11.36
CA GLU A 45 -10.75 -11.28 -11.50
C GLU A 45 -10.81 -10.24 -12.60
N LYS A 46 -11.96 -10.19 -13.31
CA LYS A 46 -12.10 -9.29 -14.43
C LYS A 46 -12.87 -8.02 -14.09
N THR A 47 -13.47 -7.96 -12.91
CA THR A 47 -14.22 -6.78 -12.50
C THR A 47 -13.38 -5.93 -11.55
N ALA A 48 -13.60 -4.63 -11.60
CA ALA A 48 -12.85 -3.70 -10.76
C ALA A 48 -13.42 -3.67 -9.36
N SER A 49 -13.11 -4.68 -8.56
CA SER A 49 -13.57 -4.77 -7.18
C SER A 49 -12.52 -4.34 -6.16
N PHE A 50 -11.34 -3.96 -6.62
CA PHE A 50 -10.27 -3.50 -5.74
C PHE A 50 -10.37 -1.99 -5.57
N SER A 51 -10.52 -1.53 -4.33
CA SER A 51 -10.76 -0.12 -4.06
C SER A 51 -9.69 0.43 -3.11
N VAL A 52 -9.21 1.64 -3.39
CA VAL A 52 -8.20 2.30 -2.56
C VAL A 52 -8.73 3.66 -2.15
N SER A 53 -8.69 3.95 -0.86
CA SER A 53 -9.13 5.21 -0.33
C SER A 53 -7.93 6.07 0.08
N GLY A 54 -7.73 7.19 -0.60
CA GLY A 54 -6.68 8.11 -0.25
C GLY A 54 -6.94 8.82 1.07
N ASN A 55 -8.21 9.04 1.39
CA ASN A 55 -8.57 9.69 2.65
C ASN A 55 -8.28 8.80 3.86
N LYS A 56 -8.62 7.53 3.75
CA LYS A 56 -8.42 6.59 4.85
C LYS A 56 -7.07 5.91 4.80
N GLN A 57 -6.35 6.05 3.68
CA GLN A 57 -5.07 5.37 3.48
C GLN A 57 -5.21 3.86 3.65
N MET A 58 -6.25 3.31 3.04
CA MET A 58 -6.56 1.89 3.12
C MET A 58 -7.05 1.38 1.77
N TYR A 59 -6.91 0.08 1.58
CA TYR A 59 -7.46 -0.58 0.40
C TYR A 59 -8.38 -1.71 0.82
N TYR A 60 -9.25 -2.11 -0.09
CA TYR A 60 -10.14 -3.23 0.17
C TYR A 60 -10.60 -3.82 -1.15
N CYS A 61 -10.62 -5.13 -1.23
CA CYS A 61 -11.14 -5.84 -2.40
C CYS A 61 -12.47 -6.49 -2.05
N PHE A 62 -13.52 -6.06 -2.72
CA PHE A 62 -14.85 -6.60 -2.48
C PHE A 62 -15.02 -8.02 -3.02
N GLY A 63 -14.09 -8.46 -3.85
CA GLY A 63 -14.14 -9.80 -4.41
C GLY A 63 -13.55 -10.86 -3.49
N CYS A 64 -12.40 -10.59 -2.88
CA CYS A 64 -11.74 -11.60 -2.05
C CYS A 64 -11.61 -11.19 -0.58
N GLY A 65 -11.96 -9.96 -0.23
CA GLY A 65 -11.90 -9.52 1.16
C GLY A 65 -10.55 -9.06 1.63
N ALA A 66 -9.54 -9.04 0.75
CA ALA A 66 -8.23 -8.52 1.13
C ALA A 66 -8.32 -7.05 1.42
N GLY A 67 -7.64 -6.59 2.46
CA GLY A 67 -7.68 -5.17 2.82
C GLY A 67 -6.68 -4.83 3.88
N GLY A 68 -6.40 -3.53 4.01
CA GLY A 68 -5.48 -3.05 5.02
C GLY A 68 -4.83 -1.75 4.59
N ASN A 69 -3.71 -1.41 5.22
CA ASN A 69 -2.98 -0.19 4.91
C ASN A 69 -1.83 -0.48 3.93
N VAL A 70 -0.97 0.52 3.72
CA VAL A 70 0.11 0.37 2.75
C VAL A 70 1.10 -0.73 3.13
N PHE A 71 1.34 -0.91 4.43
CA PHE A 71 2.23 -1.98 4.87
C PHE A 71 1.62 -3.35 4.57
N THR A 72 0.33 -3.49 4.84
CA THR A 72 -0.36 -4.75 4.58
C THR A 72 -0.31 -5.08 3.09
N PHE A 73 -0.47 -4.08 2.24
CA PHE A 73 -0.43 -4.30 0.80
C PHE A 73 0.93 -4.87 0.38
N LEU A 74 2.01 -4.24 0.84
CA LEU A 74 3.35 -4.71 0.46
C LEU A 74 3.66 -6.08 1.05
N MET A 75 3.21 -6.33 2.26
CA MET A 75 3.44 -7.62 2.89
C MET A 75 2.79 -8.74 2.08
N GLU A 76 1.60 -8.48 1.57
CA GLU A 76 0.88 -9.50 0.83
C GLU A 76 1.28 -9.56 -0.64
N TYR A 77 1.51 -8.42 -1.25
CA TYR A 77 1.83 -8.39 -2.67
C TYR A 77 3.25 -8.86 -2.95
N GLU A 78 4.21 -8.43 -2.14
CA GLU A 78 5.61 -8.79 -2.33
C GLU A 78 6.07 -9.88 -1.37
N ASN A 79 5.15 -10.39 -0.56
CA ASN A 79 5.45 -11.49 0.37
C ASN A 79 6.56 -11.09 1.35
N LEU A 80 6.38 -9.93 1.98
CA LEU A 80 7.36 -9.38 2.90
C LEU A 80 6.87 -9.48 4.33
N THR A 81 7.82 -9.44 5.27
CA THR A 81 7.47 -9.22 6.67
C THR A 81 7.23 -7.75 6.90
N PHE A 82 6.66 -7.40 8.05
CA PHE A 82 6.42 -6.00 8.37
C PHE A 82 7.71 -5.16 8.38
N PRO A 83 8.79 -5.61 9.05
CA PRO A 83 10.04 -4.83 9.01
C PRO A 83 10.57 -4.64 7.59
N GLU A 84 10.40 -5.64 6.73
CA GLU A 84 10.85 -5.54 5.35
C GLU A 84 10.04 -4.52 4.58
N ALA A 85 8.71 -4.53 4.77
CA ALA A 85 7.86 -3.56 4.11
C ALA A 85 8.18 -2.14 4.59
N LEU A 86 8.40 -1.99 5.89
CA LEU A 86 8.73 -0.70 6.45
C LEU A 86 10.05 -0.18 5.90
N ALA A 87 11.06 -1.03 5.82
CA ALA A 87 12.36 -0.65 5.28
C ALA A 87 12.25 -0.24 3.82
N GLN A 88 11.46 -0.97 3.05
CA GLN A 88 11.29 -0.65 1.63
C GLN A 88 10.66 0.71 1.44
N LEU A 89 9.65 1.04 2.22
CA LEU A 89 9.00 2.34 2.12
C LEU A 89 9.90 3.46 2.60
N ALA A 90 10.69 3.22 3.65
CA ALA A 90 11.62 4.22 4.14
C ALA A 90 12.71 4.50 3.11
N GLU A 91 13.21 3.46 2.45
CA GLU A 91 14.21 3.61 1.40
C GLU A 91 13.66 4.39 0.21
N ARG A 92 12.42 4.10 -0.14
CA ARG A 92 11.79 4.79 -1.25
C ARG A 92 11.71 6.28 -1.00
N GLU A 93 11.40 6.66 0.24
CA GLU A 93 11.33 8.06 0.60
C GLU A 93 12.69 8.74 0.49
N ILE A 94 13.74 8.05 0.97
CA ILE A 94 15.09 8.59 0.88
C ILE A 94 15.48 8.78 -0.59
N GLY A 95 15.17 7.80 -1.44
CA GLY A 95 15.46 7.90 -2.85
C GLY A 95 14.78 9.07 -3.51
N ARG A 96 13.53 9.35 -3.12
CA ARG A 96 12.81 10.48 -3.67
C ARG A 96 13.42 11.81 -3.25
N ALA A 97 13.98 11.85 -2.06
CA ALA A 97 14.58 13.09 -1.56
C ALA A 97 15.83 13.47 -2.34
N HIS A 98 16.43 12.52 -3.05
CA HIS A 98 17.63 12.77 -3.82
C HIS A 98 17.39 13.19 -5.26
N VAL A 99 16.15 13.22 -5.67
CA VAL A 99 15.81 13.57 -7.05
C VAL A 99 15.87 15.07 -7.29
#